data_5567756f8f385452f5e15f34f859264a
#
_entry.id   5567756f8f385452f5e15f34f859264a
#
_cell.length_a   1.000
_cell.length_b   1.000
_cell.length_c   1.000
_cell.angle_alpha   90.00
_cell.angle_beta   90.00
_cell.angle_gamma   90.00
#
_symmetry.space_group_name_H-M   'P 1'
#
loop_
_entity.id
_entity.type
_entity.pdbx_description
1 polymer ?
#
loop_
_entity_poly.entity_id
_entity_poly.type
_entity_poly.pdbx_seq_one_letter_code
_entity_poly.pdbx_strand_id
1 'polypeptide(L)' 'LASGEQATLTFVTPFTTTPRITLTPTSKDAANVNYYITKTTTGFKLIFNTTPLASKTYSFDYQVIQ' A
#
# COMPACT_ATOMS: atom_id res chain seq x y z
N LEU A 1 5.57 0.77 -14.37
CA LEU A 1 5.47 1.70 -13.26
C LEU A 1 6.86 2.09 -12.77
N ALA A 2 7.00 3.31 -12.33
CA ALA A 2 8.25 3.78 -11.73
C ALA A 2 8.24 3.44 -10.24
N SER A 3 9.41 3.51 -9.59
CA SER A 3 9.48 3.45 -8.13
C SER A 3 8.76 4.67 -7.54
N GLY A 4 8.34 4.55 -6.30
CA GLY A 4 7.62 5.62 -5.61
C GLY A 4 6.16 5.25 -5.38
N GLU A 5 5.29 6.27 -5.32
CA GLU A 5 3.89 6.06 -5.00
C GLU A 5 3.18 5.21 -6.06
N GLN A 6 2.60 4.09 -5.64
CA GLN A 6 1.93 3.17 -6.54
C GLN A 6 0.42 3.18 -6.37
N ALA A 7 -0.07 3.44 -5.17
CA ALA A 7 -1.50 3.45 -4.91
C ALA A 7 -1.83 4.38 -3.75
N THR A 8 -3.00 4.98 -3.81
CA THR A 8 -3.53 5.83 -2.74
C THR A 8 -4.93 5.36 -2.41
N LEU A 9 -5.20 5.12 -1.14
CA LEU A 9 -6.54 4.84 -0.66
C LEU A 9 -7.02 5.98 0.23
N THR A 10 -8.20 6.51 -0.06
CA THR A 10 -8.83 7.54 0.76
C THR A 10 -10.02 6.93 1.48
N PHE A 11 -10.08 7.11 2.81
CA PHE A 11 -11.19 6.59 3.60
C PHE A 11 -12.45 7.40 3.34
N VAL A 12 -13.59 6.72 3.33
CA VAL A 12 -14.88 7.39 3.18
C VAL A 12 -15.14 8.31 4.37
N THR A 13 -14.82 7.80 5.57
CA THR A 13 -14.95 8.58 6.81
C THR A 13 -13.58 8.64 7.47
N PRO A 14 -13.00 9.84 7.65
CA PRO A 14 -11.71 9.95 8.32
C PRO A 14 -11.76 9.44 9.76
N PHE A 15 -10.65 8.88 10.21
CA PHE A 15 -10.52 8.45 11.60
C PHE A 15 -10.10 9.63 12.47
N THR A 16 -10.40 9.55 13.77
CA THR A 16 -9.99 10.59 14.72
C THR A 16 -8.50 10.50 15.04
N THR A 17 -7.93 9.31 14.93
CA THR A 17 -6.49 9.08 15.11
C THR A 17 -5.99 8.27 13.92
N THR A 18 -4.68 8.30 13.69
CA THR A 18 -4.09 7.53 12.60
C THR A 18 -4.31 6.04 12.85
N PRO A 19 -4.98 5.32 11.93
CA PRO A 19 -5.27 3.90 12.14
C PRO A 19 -4.04 3.03 11.89
N ARG A 20 -4.13 1.77 12.30
CA ARG A 20 -3.17 0.75 11.93
C ARG A 20 -3.56 0.18 10.58
N ILE A 21 -2.58 0.04 9.71
CA ILE A 21 -2.82 -0.50 8.38
C ILE A 21 -1.87 -1.66 8.17
N THR A 22 -2.44 -2.82 7.84
CA THR A 22 -1.68 -4.03 7.56
C THR A 22 -1.88 -4.38 6.09
N LEU A 23 -0.79 -4.59 5.39
CA LEU A 23 -0.81 -5.05 4.01
C LEU A 23 -0.31 -6.49 3.95
N THR A 24 -1.00 -7.31 3.16
CA THR A 24 -0.59 -8.68 2.91
C THR A 24 -0.42 -8.86 1.42
N PRO A 25 0.80 -9.17 0.94
CA PRO A 25 0.97 -9.45 -0.48
C PRO A 25 0.20 -10.70 -0.86
N THR A 26 -0.56 -10.62 -1.95
CA THR A 26 -1.36 -11.75 -2.42
C THR A 26 -0.86 -12.33 -3.72
N SER A 27 0.20 -11.76 -4.29
CA SER A 27 0.86 -12.32 -5.46
C SER A 27 2.33 -12.57 -5.15
N LYS A 28 2.94 -13.47 -5.91
CA LYS A 28 4.37 -13.78 -5.74
C LYS A 28 5.23 -12.54 -5.94
N ASP A 29 4.89 -11.74 -6.93
CA ASP A 29 5.66 -10.54 -7.25
C ASP A 29 5.51 -9.48 -6.17
N ALA A 30 4.32 -9.33 -5.60
CA ALA A 30 4.10 -8.41 -4.49
C ALA A 30 4.90 -8.82 -3.24
N ALA A 31 5.04 -10.11 -3.00
CA ALA A 31 5.79 -10.61 -1.86
C ALA A 31 7.30 -10.35 -2.00
N ASN A 32 7.79 -10.16 -3.22
CA ASN A 32 9.21 -9.98 -3.50
C ASN A 32 9.61 -8.52 -3.74
N VAL A 33 8.67 -7.59 -3.71
CA VAL A 33 8.97 -6.18 -3.92
C VAL A 33 9.22 -5.49 -2.57
N ASN A 34 10.13 -4.53 -2.55
CA ASN A 34 10.34 -3.69 -1.37
C ASN A 34 9.34 -2.56 -1.37
N TYR A 35 8.57 -2.46 -0.31
CA TYR A 35 7.53 -1.44 -0.21
C TYR A 35 7.39 -0.94 1.22
N TYR A 36 6.76 0.21 1.35
CA TYR A 36 6.34 0.74 2.64
C TYR A 36 5.08 1.56 2.42
N ILE A 37 4.43 1.92 3.51
CA ILE A 37 3.23 2.76 3.43
C ILE A 37 3.43 4.03 4.25
N THR A 38 2.76 5.09 3.80
CA THR A 38 2.56 6.29 4.60
C THR A 38 1.08 6.41 4.89
N LYS A 39 0.73 6.78 6.10
CA LYS A 39 -0.67 6.79 6.52
C LYS A 39 -1.03 8.06 7.26
N THR A 40 -2.29 8.43 7.13
CA THR A 40 -2.88 9.58 7.82
C THR A 40 -4.26 9.19 8.31
N THR A 41 -4.94 10.13 8.95
CA THR A 41 -6.33 9.88 9.38
C THR A 41 -7.32 9.79 8.21
N THR A 42 -6.91 10.24 7.02
CA THR A 42 -7.79 10.26 5.84
C THR A 42 -7.51 9.17 4.83
N GLY A 43 -6.38 8.47 4.96
CA GLY A 43 -6.06 7.41 4.02
C GLY A 43 -4.62 6.94 4.14
N PHE A 44 -4.16 6.17 3.16
CA PHE A 44 -2.77 5.73 3.12
C PHE A 44 -2.30 5.61 1.68
N LYS A 45 -0.97 5.57 1.54
CA LYS A 45 -0.30 5.41 0.24
C LYS A 45 0.64 4.23 0.29
N LEU A 46 0.62 3.44 -0.77
CA LEU A 46 1.58 2.35 -0.96
C LEU A 46 2.72 2.85 -1.83
N ILE A 47 3.95 2.68 -1.34
CA ILE A 47 5.15 3.22 -2.00
C ILE A 47 6.14 2.09 -2.20
N PHE A 48 6.59 1.91 -3.44
CA PHE A 48 7.61 0.93 -3.77
C PHE A 48 9.00 1.58 -3.74
N ASN A 49 9.95 0.91 -3.10
CA ASN A 49 11.34 1.37 -3.08
C ASN A 49 12.11 0.97 -4.33
N THR A 50 11.56 0.04 -5.12
CA THR A 50 12.19 -0.42 -6.35
C THR A 50 11.22 -0.25 -7.50
N THR A 51 11.74 -0.12 -8.72
CA THR A 51 10.90 0.03 -9.90
C THR A 51 10.17 -1.28 -10.17
N PRO A 52 8.83 -1.29 -10.21
CA PRO A 52 8.08 -2.50 -10.56
C PRO A 52 8.35 -2.91 -12.01
N LEU A 53 8.32 -4.21 -12.27
CA LEU A 53 8.49 -4.75 -13.61
C LEU A 53 7.12 -4.82 -14.30
N ALA A 54 7.08 -4.42 -15.57
CA ALA A 54 5.82 -4.35 -16.32
C ALA A 54 5.15 -5.71 -16.52
N SER A 55 5.94 -6.80 -16.55
CA SER A 55 5.41 -8.15 -16.74
C SER A 55 4.95 -8.80 -15.43
N LYS A 56 5.05 -8.11 -14.30
CA LYS A 56 4.73 -8.65 -12.98
C LYS A 56 3.41 -8.12 -12.48
N THR A 57 2.76 -8.91 -11.64
CA THR A 57 1.50 -8.54 -11.00
C THR A 57 1.75 -8.31 -9.52
N TYR A 58 1.34 -7.15 -9.03
CA TYR A 58 1.52 -6.76 -7.64
C TYR A 58 0.14 -6.59 -7.01
N SER A 59 -0.25 -7.56 -6.18
CA SER A 59 -1.55 -7.58 -5.53
C SER A 59 -1.38 -7.60 -4.02
N PHE A 60 -2.22 -6.84 -3.32
CA PHE A 60 -2.18 -6.76 -1.86
C PHE A 60 -3.60 -6.75 -1.31
N ASP A 61 -3.78 -7.45 -0.20
CA ASP A 61 -4.95 -7.23 0.66
C ASP A 61 -4.54 -6.26 1.75
N TYR A 62 -5.48 -5.50 2.26
CA TYR A 62 -5.19 -4.57 3.34
C TYR A 62 -6.26 -4.67 4.41
N GLN A 63 -5.85 -4.30 5.63
CA GLN A 63 -6.74 -4.23 6.78
C GLN A 63 -6.47 -2.93 7.53
N VAL A 64 -7.53 -2.20 7.85
CA VAL A 64 -7.44 -0.94 8.58
C VAL A 64 -8.10 -1.12 9.93
N ILE A 65 -7.33 -0.90 11.00
CA ILE A 65 -7.80 -1.07 12.37
C ILE A 65 -7.48 0.21 13.15
N GLN A 66 -8.49 0.76 13.77
CA GLN A 66 -8.31 1.93 14.61
C GLN A 66 -7.89 1.56 16.03
#